data_2ed117471930f4d025fd79e55002816d
#
_entry.id   2ed117471930f4d025fd79e55002816d
#
_cell.length_a   1.000
_cell.length_b   1.000
_cell.length_c   1.000
_cell.angle_alpha   90.00
_cell.angle_beta   90.00
_cell.angle_gamma   90.00
#
_symmetry.space_group_name_H-M   'P 1'
#
loop_
_entity.id
_entity.type
_entity.pdbx_description
1 polymer ?
#
loop_
_entity_poly.entity_id
_entity_poly.type
_entity_poly.pdbx_seq_one_letter_code
_entity_poly.pdbx_strand_id
1 'polypeptide(L)'
;ELFVGSASSKAPAFIRIEKITAKDGDGTGTALQRDADGDGPGAPTAVSEGDVISAADFGKLSWNTAHNDGGSFRFVALDANRKPILGADSQTITVSESPAVPDYPSTRDPLSVAHDQTLTLGQDLFAGNTANKAPSFIRIESITPQDGDGTGTALQRDDDGAGPAAPTAVQQGDVISAADFGKLSWNTAHNNGGSFSFMPLDANQKPILGATAQTVSVYESPAAPDYPGVRNPLTVAHDQTRALGQELFAGNTPGKAPAFIRIESIDAKDGDGTGAALQREADGGTPTAVQQGDVISAADFGKLSWNTAHNDGGSFRFVALDANQKPILGADAQTVTVHESPKAPDYSGQALQVVAHDQVRQIDASIFEGNDPARKPAFVTINQISPEKGANPAPLYIQREGGVKEAVQAGGTIRAEDFGKVHWDTSTNDGGRFTFTAHDAEQYAIEGSAPRTVTVHESPLPPVWNA
;
A
#
# COMPACT_ATOMS: atom_id res chain seq x y z
N GLU A 1 4.94 11.48 57.42
CA GLU A 1 5.40 10.09 57.65
C GLU A 1 6.94 9.99 57.72
N LEU A 2 7.69 10.70 56.86
CA LEU A 2 9.18 10.63 56.78
C LEU A 2 9.89 10.90 58.12
N PHE A 3 9.31 11.72 58.99
CA PHE A 3 9.94 12.18 60.22
C PHE A 3 9.41 11.49 61.48
N VAL A 4 8.34 10.71 61.39
CA VAL A 4 7.64 10.11 62.53
C VAL A 4 8.18 8.72 62.86
N GLY A 5 8.91 8.08 61.97
CA GLY A 5 9.37 6.70 62.12
C GLY A 5 8.22 5.70 62.12
N SER A 6 8.52 4.41 62.35
CA SER A 6 7.55 3.31 62.26
C SER A 6 6.60 3.20 63.44
N ALA A 7 6.79 3.99 64.48
CA ALA A 7 5.92 4.00 65.67
C ALA A 7 5.59 5.43 66.08
N SER A 8 4.33 5.82 65.97
CA SER A 8 3.86 7.18 66.30
C SER A 8 4.14 7.59 67.73
N SER A 9 4.18 6.63 68.67
CA SER A 9 4.50 6.88 70.09
C SER A 9 5.98 7.23 70.36
N LYS A 10 6.83 7.12 69.33
CA LYS A 10 8.26 7.46 69.38
C LYS A 10 8.63 8.61 68.48
N ALA A 11 7.66 9.35 67.95
CA ALA A 11 7.91 10.49 67.11
C ALA A 11 8.73 11.58 67.84
N PRO A 12 9.76 12.19 67.20
CA PRO A 12 10.55 13.24 67.82
C PRO A 12 9.70 14.51 67.94
N ALA A 13 9.95 15.31 69.01
CA ALA A 13 9.29 16.60 69.16
C ALA A 13 9.84 17.66 68.16
N PHE A 14 11.12 17.53 67.83
CA PHE A 14 11.79 18.37 66.84
C PHE A 14 12.79 17.56 66.02
N ILE A 15 13.19 18.06 64.88
CA ILE A 15 14.39 17.65 64.15
C ILE A 15 15.34 18.83 64.00
N ARG A 16 16.62 18.59 63.95
CA ARG A 16 17.62 19.61 63.54
C ARG A 16 18.22 19.18 62.24
N ILE A 17 18.18 20.06 61.24
CA ILE A 17 18.82 19.89 59.97
C ILE A 17 20.32 19.97 60.14
N GLU A 18 21.06 18.91 59.81
CA GLU A 18 22.50 18.86 59.92
C GLU A 18 23.22 19.19 58.63
N LYS A 19 22.65 18.81 57.50
CA LYS A 19 23.25 19.05 56.20
C LYS A 19 22.17 19.08 55.11
N ILE A 20 22.34 19.99 54.14
CA ILE A 20 21.54 20.08 52.92
C ILE A 20 22.50 20.02 51.75
N THR A 21 22.31 19.11 50.80
CA THR A 21 23.15 18.97 49.62
C THR A 21 22.22 18.93 48.40
N ALA A 22 22.09 20.05 47.70
CA ALA A 22 21.42 20.10 46.40
C ALA A 22 22.34 19.48 45.35
N LYS A 23 21.77 18.73 44.44
CA LYS A 23 22.47 18.12 43.32
C LYS A 23 22.33 19.02 42.09
N ASP A 24 23.47 19.29 41.42
CA ASP A 24 23.53 20.05 40.18
C ASP A 24 22.79 21.42 40.22
N GLY A 25 22.75 22.04 41.40
CA GLY A 25 22.11 23.34 41.58
C GLY A 25 22.89 24.50 40.95
N ASP A 26 22.15 25.48 40.41
CA ASP A 26 22.71 26.71 39.86
C ASP A 26 23.17 27.69 40.93
N GLY A 27 23.10 27.31 42.20
CA GLY A 27 23.47 28.11 43.35
C GLY A 27 22.48 29.24 43.67
N THR A 28 21.37 29.33 42.95
CA THR A 28 20.27 30.27 43.22
C THR A 28 19.09 29.52 43.84
N GLY A 29 18.45 30.06 44.79
CA GLY A 29 17.31 29.44 45.48
C GLY A 29 17.70 28.46 46.58
N THR A 30 16.72 28.14 47.42
CA THR A 30 16.82 27.19 48.54
C THR A 30 16.16 25.86 48.21
N ALA A 31 16.91 24.77 48.37
CA ALA A 31 16.42 23.44 48.06
C ALA A 31 15.36 22.98 49.11
N LEU A 32 15.69 23.04 50.39
CA LEU A 32 14.75 22.67 51.45
C LEU A 32 14.00 23.93 51.92
N GLN A 33 12.68 23.87 51.90
CA GLN A 33 11.79 24.98 52.24
C GLN A 33 10.73 24.54 53.25
N ARG A 34 10.20 25.51 53.98
CA ARG A 34 9.08 25.34 54.88
C ARG A 34 7.96 26.31 54.54
N ASP A 35 6.79 25.81 54.30
CA ASP A 35 5.58 26.58 54.19
C ASP A 35 5.00 26.83 55.60
N ALA A 36 5.16 28.06 56.13
CA ALA A 36 4.76 28.35 57.50
C ALA A 36 3.27 28.57 57.66
N ASP A 37 2.56 29.01 56.63
CA ASP A 37 1.14 29.33 56.71
C ASP A 37 0.22 28.22 56.15
N GLY A 38 0.81 27.04 55.70
CA GLY A 38 0.02 25.98 55.07
C GLY A 38 -0.53 26.51 53.73
N ASP A 39 -1.33 25.96 52.98
CA ASP A 39 -1.83 26.33 51.66
C ASP A 39 -2.21 27.84 51.45
N GLY A 40 -1.60 28.77 52.21
CA GLY A 40 -1.78 30.23 52.10
C GLY A 40 -0.91 30.87 51.03
N PRO A 41 -1.16 32.16 50.70
CA PRO A 41 -0.45 32.87 49.64
C PRO A 41 0.98 33.28 50.02
N GLY A 42 1.49 32.90 51.17
CA GLY A 42 2.86 33.22 51.62
C GLY A 42 3.90 32.39 50.90
N ALA A 43 5.00 33.02 50.48
CA ALA A 43 6.10 32.28 49.86
C ALA A 43 6.79 31.39 50.91
N PRO A 44 7.11 30.10 50.55
CA PRO A 44 7.85 29.21 51.43
C PRO A 44 9.17 29.84 51.89
N THR A 45 9.52 29.66 53.14
CA THR A 45 10.75 30.15 53.72
C THR A 45 11.88 29.14 53.61
N ALA A 46 13.08 29.60 53.38
CA ALA A 46 14.29 28.78 53.32
C ALA A 46 14.51 28.05 54.66
N VAL A 47 14.87 26.78 54.58
CA VAL A 47 15.40 26.00 55.71
C VAL A 47 16.91 25.88 55.51
N SER A 48 17.66 26.18 56.57
CA SER A 48 19.13 26.17 56.57
C SER A 48 19.70 25.08 57.47
N GLU A 49 20.97 24.75 57.28
CA GLU A 49 21.69 23.85 58.19
C GLU A 49 21.71 24.48 59.59
N GLY A 50 21.42 23.67 60.61
CA GLY A 50 21.27 24.09 62.00
C GLY A 50 19.83 24.42 62.44
N ASP A 51 18.90 24.62 61.50
CA ASP A 51 17.51 24.92 61.80
C ASP A 51 16.84 23.77 62.59
N VAL A 52 16.03 24.16 63.55
CA VAL A 52 15.24 23.25 64.38
C VAL A 52 13.77 23.36 63.98
N ILE A 53 13.24 22.27 63.44
CA ILE A 53 11.87 22.20 62.92
C ILE A 53 11.00 21.42 63.95
N SER A 54 9.86 21.96 64.30
CA SER A 54 8.91 21.32 65.22
C SER A 54 8.11 20.21 64.56
N ALA A 55 7.62 19.27 65.35
CA ALA A 55 6.76 18.19 64.85
C ALA A 55 5.50 18.72 64.14
N ALA A 56 4.96 19.87 64.53
CA ALA A 56 3.83 20.53 63.89
C ALA A 56 4.13 21.04 62.46
N ASP A 57 5.41 21.21 62.14
CA ASP A 57 5.86 21.72 60.85
C ASP A 57 6.44 20.64 59.92
N PHE A 58 6.49 19.36 60.37
CA PHE A 58 7.04 18.26 59.56
C PHE A 58 6.31 18.12 58.23
N GLY A 59 4.98 18.23 58.21
CA GLY A 59 4.16 18.18 57.03
C GLY A 59 4.23 19.38 56.12
N LYS A 60 4.93 20.47 56.57
CA LYS A 60 5.10 21.71 55.84
C LYS A 60 6.47 21.85 55.16
N LEU A 61 7.32 20.84 55.31
CA LEU A 61 8.61 20.80 54.63
C LEU A 61 8.43 20.32 53.18
N SER A 62 9.06 21.03 52.28
CA SER A 62 9.08 20.71 50.87
C SER A 62 10.50 20.82 50.31
N TRP A 63 10.77 20.05 49.26
CA TRP A 63 11.99 20.20 48.46
C TRP A 63 11.64 20.89 47.16
N ASN A 64 12.34 21.98 46.85
CA ASN A 64 12.17 22.73 45.62
C ASN A 64 13.25 22.36 44.63
N THR A 65 12.84 21.82 43.47
CA THR A 65 13.72 21.42 42.36
C THR A 65 13.87 22.48 41.28
N ALA A 66 13.25 23.65 41.41
CA ALA A 66 13.32 24.72 40.38
C ALA A 66 14.75 25.14 40.02
N HIS A 67 15.71 24.91 40.92
CA HIS A 67 17.11 25.29 40.77
C HIS A 67 18.11 24.17 41.08
N ASN A 68 17.67 22.93 41.06
CA ASN A 68 18.49 21.73 41.34
C ASN A 68 17.82 20.46 40.87
N ASP A 69 18.59 19.43 40.58
CA ASP A 69 18.12 18.11 40.14
C ASP A 69 17.82 17.18 41.31
N GLY A 70 17.34 17.71 42.43
CA GLY A 70 17.14 16.96 43.65
C GLY A 70 18.31 17.12 44.60
N GLY A 71 18.58 16.08 45.41
CA GLY A 71 19.65 16.12 46.38
C GLY A 71 19.36 15.33 47.64
N SER A 72 19.89 15.80 48.76
CA SER A 72 19.63 15.15 50.07
C SER A 72 19.69 16.15 51.21
N PHE A 73 18.98 15.82 52.28
CA PHE A 73 19.19 16.47 53.55
C PHE A 73 19.30 15.44 54.67
N ARG A 74 20.10 15.78 55.65
CA ARG A 74 20.34 14.95 56.86
C ARG A 74 19.83 15.67 58.07
N PHE A 75 19.19 14.93 58.97
CA PHE A 75 18.66 15.48 60.18
C PHE A 75 18.87 14.53 61.35
N VAL A 76 18.87 15.10 62.57
CA VAL A 76 18.90 14.39 63.83
C VAL A 76 17.59 14.64 64.62
N ALA A 77 17.07 13.62 65.24
CA ALA A 77 15.87 13.71 66.06
C ALA A 77 16.19 14.34 67.43
N LEU A 78 15.33 15.28 67.88
CA LEU A 78 15.45 15.95 69.15
C LEU A 78 14.23 15.71 70.05
N ASP A 79 14.50 15.70 71.37
CA ASP A 79 13.45 15.64 72.38
C ASP A 79 12.71 16.97 72.58
N ALA A 80 11.76 17.03 73.52
CA ALA A 80 10.97 18.23 73.83
C ALA A 80 11.85 19.39 74.39
N ASN A 81 13.07 19.11 74.88
CA ASN A 81 14.04 20.12 75.36
C ASN A 81 15.03 20.49 74.25
N ARG A 82 14.80 20.09 73.03
CA ARG A 82 15.64 20.30 71.84
C ARG A 82 17.05 19.65 71.98
N LYS A 83 17.18 18.61 72.74
CA LYS A 83 18.40 17.82 72.85
C LYS A 83 18.34 16.59 71.98
N PRO A 84 19.48 16.15 71.36
CA PRO A 84 19.50 14.91 70.58
C PRO A 84 19.01 13.74 71.39
N ILE A 85 18.12 12.91 70.80
CA ILE A 85 17.62 11.69 71.43
C ILE A 85 18.76 10.68 71.40
N LEU A 86 19.18 10.21 72.58
CA LEU A 86 20.25 9.23 72.71
C LEU A 86 19.90 7.91 72.05
N GLY A 87 20.80 7.40 71.20
CA GLY A 87 20.59 6.18 70.43
C GLY A 87 19.76 6.35 69.16
N ALA A 88 19.35 7.57 68.83
CA ALA A 88 18.78 7.86 67.50
C ALA A 88 19.88 8.29 66.51
N ASP A 89 20.08 7.51 65.48
CA ASP A 89 21.02 7.86 64.41
C ASP A 89 20.48 8.99 63.53
N SER A 90 21.38 9.80 62.98
CA SER A 90 21.01 10.77 61.97
C SER A 90 20.42 10.08 60.73
N GLN A 91 19.35 10.67 60.24
CA GLN A 91 18.64 10.15 59.05
C GLN A 91 18.96 11.03 57.83
N THR A 92 19.11 10.38 56.66
CA THR A 92 19.29 11.08 55.40
C THR A 92 18.08 10.81 54.50
N ILE A 93 17.47 11.87 54.01
CA ILE A 93 16.43 11.79 53.00
C ILE A 93 17.05 12.21 51.66
N THR A 94 16.88 11.38 50.66
CA THR A 94 17.30 11.68 49.29
C THR A 94 16.07 12.00 48.45
N VAL A 95 16.16 13.09 47.71
CA VAL A 95 15.15 13.57 46.78
C VAL A 95 15.76 13.51 45.37
N SER A 96 15.09 12.84 44.47
CA SER A 96 15.47 12.85 43.02
C SER A 96 14.42 13.63 42.29
N GLU A 97 14.86 14.53 41.43
CA GLU A 97 13.97 15.16 40.47
C GLU A 97 13.59 14.16 39.39
N SER A 98 12.31 14.11 39.07
CA SER A 98 11.85 13.36 37.91
C SER A 98 12.10 14.19 36.65
N PRO A 99 12.60 13.59 35.60
CA PRO A 99 12.73 14.30 34.31
C PRO A 99 11.40 14.89 33.85
N ALA A 100 11.48 15.87 32.94
CA ALA A 100 10.30 16.42 32.30
C ALA A 100 9.52 15.32 31.56
N VAL A 101 8.19 15.38 31.62
CA VAL A 101 7.33 14.41 30.93
C VAL A 101 7.59 14.48 29.42
N PRO A 102 7.82 13.32 28.74
CA PRO A 102 7.93 13.27 27.29
C PRO A 102 6.65 13.77 26.63
N ASP A 103 6.79 14.52 25.55
CA ASP A 103 5.66 15.08 24.81
C ASP A 103 5.25 14.16 23.67
N TYR A 104 4.45 13.17 23.97
CA TYR A 104 3.86 12.29 22.97
C TYR A 104 2.63 12.95 22.33
N PRO A 105 2.33 12.66 21.05
CA PRO A 105 1.09 13.12 20.45
C PRO A 105 -0.11 12.51 21.18
N SER A 106 -1.16 13.31 21.38
CA SER A 106 -2.39 12.88 22.09
C SER A 106 -3.14 11.77 21.36
N THR A 107 -3.00 11.71 20.03
CA THR A 107 -3.56 10.68 19.15
C THR A 107 -2.48 10.25 18.16
N ARG A 108 -2.43 8.97 17.88
CA ARG A 108 -1.55 8.39 16.85
C ARG A 108 -2.39 7.57 15.88
N ASP A 109 -2.18 7.82 14.60
CA ASP A 109 -2.71 6.90 13.58
C ASP A 109 -2.03 5.54 13.73
N PRO A 110 -2.75 4.43 13.47
CA PRO A 110 -2.13 3.13 13.45
C PRO A 110 -0.95 3.07 12.49
N LEU A 111 0.15 2.49 12.93
CA LEU A 111 1.26 2.13 12.07
C LEU A 111 0.78 1.03 11.11
N SER A 112 1.10 1.15 9.83
CA SER A 112 0.70 0.15 8.83
C SER A 112 1.89 -0.69 8.43
N VAL A 113 1.70 -2.00 8.32
CA VAL A 113 2.69 -2.98 7.87
C VAL A 113 2.08 -3.85 6.77
N ALA A 114 2.89 -4.26 5.79
CA ALA A 114 2.43 -5.16 4.74
C ALA A 114 2.17 -6.57 5.31
N HIS A 115 1.34 -7.34 4.61
CA HIS A 115 0.95 -8.69 5.01
C HIS A 115 2.14 -9.59 5.28
N ASP A 116 2.13 -10.28 6.43
CA ASP A 116 3.17 -11.20 6.87
C ASP A 116 4.59 -10.58 6.92
N GLN A 117 4.68 -9.28 7.18
CA GLN A 117 5.96 -8.57 7.23
C GLN A 117 6.29 -8.09 8.64
N THR A 118 7.53 -7.70 8.81
CA THR A 118 8.03 -7.08 10.05
C THR A 118 8.19 -5.57 9.83
N LEU A 119 7.62 -4.77 10.73
CA LEU A 119 7.73 -3.32 10.77
C LEU A 119 8.76 -2.91 11.81
N THR A 120 9.85 -2.26 11.41
CA THR A 120 10.75 -1.60 12.35
C THR A 120 10.06 -0.40 12.98
N LEU A 121 10.04 -0.34 14.31
CA LEU A 121 9.48 0.76 15.07
C LEU A 121 10.56 1.84 15.22
N GLY A 122 10.32 3.02 14.69
CA GLY A 122 11.30 4.11 14.74
C GLY A 122 11.60 4.55 16.19
N GLN A 123 12.82 4.98 16.46
CA GLN A 123 13.24 5.50 17.76
C GLN A 123 12.35 6.65 18.25
N ASP A 124 11.90 7.51 17.34
CA ASP A 124 11.05 8.67 17.64
C ASP A 124 9.69 8.29 18.25
N LEU A 125 9.24 7.06 17.98
CA LEU A 125 8.01 6.53 18.56
C LEU A 125 8.05 6.52 20.10
N PHE A 126 9.23 6.26 20.66
CA PHE A 126 9.47 6.09 22.09
C PHE A 126 10.10 7.31 22.73
N ALA A 127 10.85 8.10 21.97
CA ALA A 127 11.55 9.29 22.47
C ALA A 127 10.61 10.50 22.70
N GLY A 128 9.49 10.57 21.99
CA GLY A 128 8.64 11.76 21.97
C GLY A 128 9.18 12.84 21.03
N ASN A 129 8.45 13.96 20.94
CA ASN A 129 8.74 15.01 19.95
C ASN A 129 9.87 15.96 20.34
N THR A 130 10.26 15.99 21.60
CA THR A 130 11.28 16.90 22.13
C THR A 130 12.48 16.12 22.68
N ALA A 131 13.61 16.22 22.01
CA ALA A 131 14.80 15.41 22.29
C ALA A 131 15.29 15.47 23.74
N ASN A 132 15.24 16.65 24.40
CA ASN A 132 15.67 16.81 25.79
C ASN A 132 14.66 16.26 26.83
N LYS A 133 13.51 15.77 26.40
CA LYS A 133 12.49 15.12 27.22
C LYS A 133 12.39 13.60 26.94
N ALA A 134 13.25 13.07 26.11
CA ALA A 134 13.24 11.65 25.79
C ALA A 134 13.50 10.81 27.07
N PRO A 135 12.73 9.74 27.31
CA PRO A 135 12.94 8.86 28.45
C PRO A 135 14.23 8.06 28.29
N SER A 136 14.89 7.74 29.40
CA SER A 136 16.08 6.86 29.38
C SER A 136 15.73 5.41 29.14
N PHE A 137 14.54 5.01 29.54
CA PHE A 137 13.99 3.67 29.37
C PHE A 137 12.49 3.72 29.14
N ILE A 138 11.94 2.65 28.59
CA ILE A 138 10.50 2.37 28.59
C ILE A 138 10.27 1.01 29.25
N ARG A 139 9.11 0.82 29.88
CA ARG A 139 8.63 -0.50 30.31
C ARG A 139 7.40 -0.85 29.49
N ILE A 140 7.39 -2.06 28.94
CA ILE A 140 6.24 -2.58 28.19
C ILE A 140 5.14 -2.96 29.19
N GLU A 141 3.97 -2.31 29.06
CA GLU A 141 2.82 -2.52 29.95
C GLU A 141 1.88 -3.60 29.43
N SER A 142 1.70 -3.68 28.11
CA SER A 142 0.88 -4.70 27.47
C SER A 142 1.31 -4.94 26.03
N ILE A 143 1.04 -6.14 25.51
CA ILE A 143 1.16 -6.52 24.10
C ILE A 143 -0.10 -7.30 23.77
N THR A 144 -0.86 -6.84 22.79
CA THR A 144 -2.15 -7.41 22.39
C THR A 144 -2.17 -7.62 20.89
N PRO A 145 -1.66 -8.76 20.37
CA PRO A 145 -1.80 -9.12 18.97
C PRO A 145 -3.28 -9.31 18.61
N GLN A 146 -3.66 -8.95 17.39
CA GLN A 146 -4.99 -9.17 16.86
C GLN A 146 -5.00 -10.48 16.06
N ASP A 147 -6.00 -11.33 16.30
CA ASP A 147 -6.23 -12.56 15.54
C ASP A 147 -4.98 -13.46 15.37
N GLY A 148 -4.09 -13.45 16.38
CA GLY A 148 -2.89 -14.26 16.37
C GLY A 148 -3.20 -15.76 16.52
N ASP A 149 -2.44 -16.59 15.82
CA ASP A 149 -2.50 -18.06 15.93
C ASP A 149 -1.85 -18.59 17.22
N GLY A 150 -1.33 -17.69 18.07
CA GLY A 150 -0.66 -18.01 19.33
C GLY A 150 0.76 -18.56 19.16
N THR A 151 1.26 -18.61 17.94
CA THR A 151 2.63 -18.96 17.61
C THR A 151 3.40 -17.71 17.23
N GLY A 152 4.62 -17.55 17.65
CA GLY A 152 5.43 -16.38 17.37
C GLY A 152 5.17 -15.19 18.30
N THR A 153 6.06 -14.24 18.25
CA THR A 153 6.05 -13.02 19.05
C THR A 153 5.79 -11.81 18.18
N ALA A 154 4.79 -11.01 18.56
CA ALA A 154 4.43 -9.80 17.83
C ALA A 154 5.47 -8.71 18.01
N LEU A 155 5.80 -8.33 19.26
CA LEU A 155 6.84 -7.33 19.55
C LEU A 155 8.19 -8.02 19.74
N GLN A 156 9.19 -7.59 19.00
CA GLN A 156 10.52 -8.19 18.96
C GLN A 156 11.60 -7.12 19.07
N ARG A 157 12.80 -7.54 19.51
CA ARG A 157 14.00 -6.71 19.56
C ARG A 157 15.13 -7.41 18.80
N ASP A 158 15.77 -6.70 17.89
CA ASP A 158 16.96 -7.14 17.20
C ASP A 158 18.19 -6.74 18.01
N ASP A 159 18.80 -7.71 18.70
CA ASP A 159 19.92 -7.44 19.61
C ASP A 159 21.26 -7.27 18.86
N ASP A 160 21.42 -7.81 17.67
CA ASP A 160 22.68 -7.78 16.90
C ASP A 160 22.66 -6.81 15.70
N GLY A 161 21.53 -6.16 15.40
CA GLY A 161 21.35 -5.21 14.29
C GLY A 161 21.68 -5.84 12.94
N ALA A 162 20.77 -6.17 12.11
CA ALA A 162 20.96 -6.76 10.76
C ALA A 162 21.92 -8.00 10.70
N GLY A 163 22.26 -8.60 11.85
CA GLY A 163 23.03 -9.83 11.96
C GLY A 163 22.17 -11.08 11.70
N PRO A 164 22.79 -12.29 11.65
CA PRO A 164 22.07 -13.52 11.38
C PRO A 164 21.29 -14.10 12.58
N ALA A 165 21.34 -13.46 13.76
CA ALA A 165 20.61 -13.93 14.94
C ALA A 165 19.12 -13.62 14.80
N ALA A 166 18.27 -14.56 15.22
CA ALA A 166 16.82 -14.31 15.23
C ALA A 166 16.48 -13.24 16.28
N PRO A 167 15.58 -12.30 15.97
CA PRO A 167 15.11 -11.31 16.95
C PRO A 167 14.57 -11.96 18.21
N THR A 168 14.81 -11.33 19.36
CA THR A 168 14.31 -11.80 20.65
C THR A 168 12.91 -11.29 20.92
N ALA A 169 12.08 -12.13 21.55
CA ALA A 169 10.74 -11.74 21.96
C ALA A 169 10.80 -10.68 23.06
N VAL A 170 10.02 -9.62 22.91
CA VAL A 170 9.74 -8.65 23.97
C VAL A 170 8.46 -9.04 24.68
N GLN A 171 8.47 -9.01 26.02
CA GLN A 171 7.35 -9.41 26.87
C GLN A 171 6.84 -8.23 27.71
N GLN A 172 5.62 -8.40 28.22
CA GLN A 172 5.09 -7.47 29.23
C GLN A 172 6.02 -7.44 30.45
N GLY A 173 6.33 -6.24 30.92
CA GLY A 173 7.25 -6.00 32.04
C GLY A 173 8.70 -5.74 31.61
N ASP A 174 9.07 -6.04 30.37
CA ASP A 174 10.43 -5.78 29.89
C ASP A 174 10.76 -4.28 29.90
N VAL A 175 11.98 -3.98 30.34
CA VAL A 175 12.52 -2.62 30.36
C VAL A 175 13.53 -2.48 29.22
N ILE A 176 13.24 -1.55 28.31
CA ILE A 176 14.03 -1.31 27.12
C ILE A 176 14.77 0.02 27.27
N SER A 177 16.07 0.04 27.00
CA SER A 177 16.90 1.24 27.06
C SER A 177 16.69 2.13 25.83
N ALA A 178 16.94 3.44 25.95
CA ALA A 178 16.87 4.37 24.83
C ALA A 178 17.78 3.98 23.66
N ALA A 179 18.92 3.32 23.93
CA ALA A 179 19.85 2.83 22.91
C ALA A 179 19.25 1.71 22.04
N ASP A 180 18.21 1.03 22.54
CA ASP A 180 17.56 -0.10 21.86
C ASP A 180 16.20 0.25 21.25
N PHE A 181 15.71 1.50 21.38
CA PHE A 181 14.41 1.90 20.82
C PHE A 181 14.32 1.65 19.32
N GLY A 182 15.37 1.96 18.56
CA GLY A 182 15.44 1.73 17.12
C GLY A 182 15.60 0.25 16.70
N LYS A 183 15.79 -0.66 17.65
CA LYS A 183 15.89 -2.10 17.42
C LYS A 183 14.56 -2.84 17.61
N LEU A 184 13.53 -2.13 18.04
CA LEU A 184 12.21 -2.72 18.23
C LEU A 184 11.48 -2.86 16.90
N SER A 185 10.76 -3.95 16.74
CA SER A 185 9.96 -4.25 15.56
C SER A 185 8.65 -4.96 15.93
N TRP A 186 7.65 -4.81 15.09
CA TRP A 186 6.40 -5.57 15.14
C TRP A 186 6.34 -6.54 13.98
N ASN A 187 6.15 -7.82 14.27
CA ASN A 187 6.07 -8.90 13.30
C ASN A 187 4.63 -9.38 13.15
N THR A 188 4.10 -9.38 11.92
CA THR A 188 2.73 -9.79 11.61
C THR A 188 2.62 -11.21 11.04
N ALA A 189 3.71 -11.95 10.89
CA ALA A 189 3.68 -13.30 10.30
C ALA A 189 2.69 -14.27 11.00
N HIS A 190 2.26 -13.96 12.22
CA HIS A 190 1.35 -14.78 13.02
C HIS A 190 0.21 -13.99 13.66
N ASN A 191 -0.08 -12.79 13.17
CA ASN A 191 -1.15 -11.93 13.69
C ASN A 191 -1.52 -10.86 12.65
N ASN A 192 -2.72 -10.33 12.72
CA ASN A 192 -3.22 -9.29 11.81
C ASN A 192 -2.95 -7.86 12.34
N GLY A 193 -1.82 -7.66 13.03
CA GLY A 193 -1.51 -6.40 13.71
C GLY A 193 -1.85 -6.47 15.20
N GLY A 194 -2.29 -5.37 15.78
CA GLY A 194 -2.64 -5.31 17.20
C GLY A 194 -2.18 -4.01 17.87
N SER A 195 -1.82 -4.10 19.15
CA SER A 195 -1.32 -2.95 19.89
C SER A 195 -0.36 -3.35 20.99
N PHE A 196 0.46 -2.41 21.41
CA PHE A 196 1.23 -2.50 22.65
C PHE A 196 1.19 -1.17 23.39
N SER A 197 1.40 -1.21 24.69
CA SER A 197 1.53 -0.01 25.49
C SER A 197 2.83 0.00 26.28
N PHE A 198 3.36 1.19 26.51
CA PHE A 198 4.59 1.37 27.25
C PHE A 198 4.52 2.57 28.20
N MET A 199 5.26 2.49 29.32
CA MET A 199 5.44 3.55 30.29
C MET A 199 6.85 4.12 30.18
N PRO A 200 7.01 5.45 30.00
CA PRO A 200 8.33 6.09 30.02
C PRO A 200 8.94 6.09 31.42
N LEU A 201 10.23 5.75 31.50
CA LEU A 201 10.98 5.65 32.74
C LEU A 201 12.20 6.59 32.72
N ASP A 202 12.59 7.03 33.92
CA ASP A 202 13.82 7.81 34.16
C ASP A 202 15.09 6.94 34.10
N ALA A 203 16.25 7.55 34.35
CA ALA A 203 17.55 6.86 34.39
C ALA A 203 17.67 5.82 35.51
N ASN A 204 16.81 5.88 36.52
CA ASN A 204 16.73 4.92 37.62
C ASN A 204 15.65 3.83 37.39
N GLN A 205 15.12 3.75 36.16
CA GLN A 205 14.04 2.86 35.74
C GLN A 205 12.73 3.05 36.55
N LYS A 206 12.50 4.26 37.05
CA LYS A 206 11.24 4.62 37.72
C LYS A 206 10.32 5.37 36.74
N PRO A 207 9.00 5.18 36.84
CA PRO A 207 8.06 5.96 36.03
C PRO A 207 8.29 7.47 36.18
N ILE A 208 8.36 8.19 35.08
CA ILE A 208 8.47 9.65 35.07
C ILE A 208 7.17 10.21 35.64
N LEU A 209 7.28 11.05 36.69
CA LEU A 209 6.12 11.60 37.39
C LEU A 209 5.28 12.46 36.44
N GLY A 210 3.97 12.17 36.41
CA GLY A 210 3.02 12.85 35.50
C GLY A 210 2.96 12.26 34.11
N ALA A 211 3.84 11.33 33.73
CA ALA A 211 3.71 10.60 32.47
C ALA A 211 2.63 9.54 32.56
N THR A 212 1.96 9.31 31.43
CA THR A 212 0.96 8.24 31.25
C THR A 212 1.48 7.19 30.30
N ALA A 213 0.96 5.96 30.42
CA ALA A 213 1.26 4.92 29.46
C ALA A 213 0.80 5.33 28.04
N GLN A 214 1.64 5.06 27.08
CA GLN A 214 1.39 5.34 25.66
C GLN A 214 0.98 4.06 24.95
N THR A 215 -0.06 4.13 24.11
CA THR A 215 -0.50 2.99 23.30
C THR A 215 -0.12 3.24 21.83
N VAL A 216 0.41 2.21 21.21
CA VAL A 216 0.74 2.17 19.77
C VAL A 216 -0.09 1.06 19.15
N SER A 217 -0.85 1.40 18.13
CA SER A 217 -1.61 0.44 17.34
C SER A 217 -0.85 0.13 16.04
N VAL A 218 -0.85 -1.12 15.65
CA VAL A 218 -0.27 -1.60 14.39
C VAL A 218 -1.37 -2.29 13.60
N TYR A 219 -1.53 -1.89 12.36
CA TYR A 219 -2.48 -2.44 11.41
C TYR A 219 -1.75 -3.21 10.33
N GLU A 220 -2.08 -4.47 10.13
CA GLU A 220 -1.60 -5.23 9.00
C GLU A 220 -2.46 -4.97 7.78
N SER A 221 -1.81 -4.58 6.70
CA SER A 221 -2.47 -4.46 5.40
C SER A 221 -2.79 -5.86 4.86
N PRO A 222 -3.93 -6.08 4.20
CA PRO A 222 -4.18 -7.35 3.53
C PRO A 222 -3.09 -7.72 2.53
N ALA A 223 -3.01 -8.99 2.17
CA ALA A 223 -2.12 -9.44 1.10
C ALA A 223 -2.40 -8.68 -0.19
N ALA A 224 -1.35 -8.22 -0.86
CA ALA A 224 -1.48 -7.51 -2.13
C ALA A 224 -2.15 -8.40 -3.20
N PRO A 225 -3.10 -7.86 -3.98
CA PRO A 225 -3.65 -8.55 -5.13
C PRO A 225 -2.56 -8.90 -6.15
N ASP A 226 -2.64 -10.09 -6.74
CA ASP A 226 -1.70 -10.54 -7.78
C ASP A 226 -2.22 -10.13 -9.16
N TYR A 227 -1.96 -8.92 -9.54
CA TYR A 227 -2.28 -8.46 -10.88
C TYR A 227 -1.25 -8.96 -11.90
N PRO A 228 -1.66 -9.24 -13.16
CA PRO A 228 -0.70 -9.57 -14.21
C PRO A 228 0.26 -8.39 -14.44
N GLY A 229 1.55 -8.66 -14.56
CA GLY A 229 2.59 -7.62 -14.74
C GLY A 229 2.48 -6.87 -16.06
N VAL A 230 1.93 -7.51 -17.11
CA VAL A 230 1.63 -6.91 -18.42
C VAL A 230 0.20 -7.27 -18.79
N ARG A 231 -0.58 -6.27 -19.13
CA ARG A 231 -1.95 -6.42 -19.63
C ARG A 231 -1.98 -6.04 -21.11
N ASN A 232 -2.53 -6.93 -21.94
CA ASN A 232 -2.89 -6.54 -23.30
C ASN A 232 -4.02 -5.50 -23.23
N PRO A 233 -4.06 -4.54 -24.18
CA PRO A 233 -5.17 -3.62 -24.27
C PRO A 233 -6.51 -4.36 -24.38
N LEU A 234 -7.51 -3.84 -23.69
CA LEU A 234 -8.90 -4.27 -23.88
C LEU A 234 -9.40 -3.66 -25.18
N THR A 235 -9.81 -4.49 -26.15
CA THR A 235 -10.36 -3.98 -27.40
C THR A 235 -11.87 -3.75 -27.25
N VAL A 236 -12.34 -2.60 -27.68
CA VAL A 236 -13.75 -2.21 -27.71
C VAL A 236 -14.15 -1.92 -29.15
N ALA A 237 -15.31 -2.38 -29.61
CA ALA A 237 -15.78 -2.05 -30.94
C ALA A 237 -16.09 -0.56 -31.07
N HIS A 238 -16.00 -0.02 -32.29
CA HIS A 238 -16.21 1.38 -32.59
C HIS A 238 -17.55 1.90 -32.06
N ASP A 239 -17.51 3.04 -31.37
CA ASP A 239 -18.68 3.71 -30.78
C ASP A 239 -19.49 2.80 -29.83
N GLN A 240 -18.86 1.88 -29.14
CA GLN A 240 -19.55 0.94 -28.24
C GLN A 240 -19.12 1.10 -26.79
N THR A 241 -19.91 0.50 -25.92
CA THR A 241 -19.57 0.36 -24.51
C THR A 241 -19.21 -1.08 -24.20
N ARG A 242 -18.10 -1.29 -23.49
CA ARG A 242 -17.63 -2.62 -23.05
C ARG A 242 -17.60 -2.69 -21.53
N ALA A 243 -18.24 -3.71 -20.97
CA ALA A 243 -18.08 -4.08 -19.57
C ALA A 243 -16.63 -4.52 -19.31
N LEU A 244 -16.05 -4.03 -18.21
CA LEU A 244 -14.63 -4.28 -17.89
C LEU A 244 -14.40 -5.61 -17.18
N GLY A 245 -15.45 -6.21 -16.59
CA GLY A 245 -15.34 -7.47 -15.86
C GLY A 245 -14.76 -7.30 -14.46
N GLN A 246 -15.29 -8.08 -13.52
CA GLN A 246 -14.86 -8.03 -12.11
C GLN A 246 -13.40 -8.48 -11.92
N GLU A 247 -12.96 -9.46 -12.70
CA GLU A 247 -11.62 -10.07 -12.65
C GLU A 247 -10.51 -9.06 -12.93
N LEU A 248 -10.81 -8.02 -13.69
CA LEU A 248 -9.85 -6.94 -13.99
C LEU A 248 -9.33 -6.26 -12.71
N PHE A 249 -10.20 -6.14 -11.72
CA PHE A 249 -9.97 -5.39 -10.48
C PHE A 249 -9.67 -6.31 -9.29
N ALA A 250 -10.14 -7.54 -9.32
CA ALA A 250 -10.00 -8.49 -8.21
C ALA A 250 -8.60 -9.13 -8.11
N GLY A 251 -7.83 -9.17 -9.21
CA GLY A 251 -6.60 -9.95 -9.30
C GLY A 251 -6.87 -11.44 -9.55
N ASN A 252 -5.80 -12.23 -9.69
CA ASN A 252 -5.90 -13.63 -10.13
C ASN A 252 -6.14 -14.61 -8.98
N THR A 253 -5.83 -14.25 -7.74
CA THR A 253 -5.95 -15.14 -6.59
C THR A 253 -7.20 -14.81 -5.76
N PRO A 254 -8.17 -15.73 -5.68
CA PRO A 254 -9.28 -15.59 -4.75
C PRO A 254 -8.76 -15.41 -3.31
N GLY A 255 -9.36 -14.50 -2.55
CA GLY A 255 -8.93 -14.18 -1.18
C GLY A 255 -7.93 -13.04 -1.07
N LYS A 256 -7.31 -12.61 -2.18
CA LYS A 256 -6.47 -11.40 -2.25
C LYS A 256 -7.16 -10.23 -2.96
N ALA A 257 -8.43 -10.39 -3.31
CA ALA A 257 -9.19 -9.33 -3.97
C ALA A 257 -9.32 -8.11 -3.02
N PRO A 258 -9.11 -6.89 -3.54
CA PRO A 258 -9.26 -5.69 -2.72
C PRO A 258 -10.73 -5.43 -2.39
N ALA A 259 -11.00 -4.82 -1.24
CA ALA A 259 -12.35 -4.41 -0.87
C ALA A 259 -12.85 -3.22 -1.72
N PHE A 260 -11.92 -2.35 -2.11
CA PHE A 260 -12.18 -1.19 -2.95
C PHE A 260 -11.01 -0.95 -3.89
N ILE A 261 -11.27 -0.17 -4.94
CA ILE A 261 -10.24 0.49 -5.74
C ILE A 261 -10.47 2.00 -5.70
N ARG A 262 -9.41 2.79 -5.86
CA ARG A 262 -9.50 4.23 -6.12
C ARG A 262 -8.95 4.50 -7.50
N ILE A 263 -9.70 5.27 -8.29
CA ILE A 263 -9.28 5.70 -9.62
C ILE A 263 -8.27 6.84 -9.48
N GLU A 264 -7.05 6.64 -10.00
CA GLU A 264 -5.96 7.61 -9.93
C GLU A 264 -5.94 8.58 -11.11
N SER A 265 -6.22 8.05 -12.32
CA SER A 265 -6.35 8.86 -13.54
C SER A 265 -7.28 8.17 -14.54
N ILE A 266 -7.83 8.98 -15.45
CA ILE A 266 -8.58 8.55 -16.63
C ILE A 266 -8.11 9.42 -17.78
N ASP A 267 -7.53 8.80 -18.81
CA ASP A 267 -6.96 9.46 -19.98
C ASP A 267 -7.67 8.93 -21.23
N ALA A 268 -8.74 9.59 -21.64
CA ALA A 268 -9.44 9.26 -22.88
C ALA A 268 -8.66 9.82 -24.08
N LYS A 269 -8.42 8.98 -25.08
CA LYS A 269 -7.69 9.35 -26.31
C LYS A 269 -8.67 10.01 -27.28
N ASP A 270 -8.24 11.13 -27.85
CA ASP A 270 -8.97 11.87 -28.90
C ASP A 270 -10.45 12.14 -28.57
N GLY A 271 -10.75 12.29 -27.26
CA GLY A 271 -12.12 12.57 -26.80
C GLY A 271 -12.61 13.94 -27.23
N ASP A 272 -13.87 14.02 -27.64
CA ASP A 272 -14.56 15.28 -28.01
C ASP A 272 -14.93 16.14 -26.79
N GLY A 273 -14.58 15.68 -25.57
CA GLY A 273 -14.89 16.34 -24.30
C GLY A 273 -16.36 16.21 -23.88
N THR A 274 -17.17 15.46 -24.61
CA THR A 274 -18.55 15.13 -24.26
C THR A 274 -18.66 13.67 -23.83
N GLY A 275 -19.38 13.39 -22.79
CA GLY A 275 -19.53 12.04 -22.26
C GLY A 275 -18.34 11.56 -21.40
N ALA A 276 -18.58 10.50 -20.64
CA ALA A 276 -17.59 9.88 -19.77
C ALA A 276 -17.06 8.59 -20.39
N ALA A 277 -15.72 8.46 -20.45
CA ALA A 277 -15.09 7.26 -20.95
C ALA A 277 -15.27 6.08 -19.96
N LEU A 278 -14.89 6.27 -18.69
CA LEU A 278 -15.13 5.29 -17.63
C LEU A 278 -16.47 5.55 -16.95
N GLN A 279 -17.31 4.54 -16.91
CA GLN A 279 -18.67 4.63 -16.39
C GLN A 279 -18.95 3.51 -15.40
N ARG A 280 -19.90 3.77 -14.49
CA ARG A 280 -20.46 2.76 -13.58
C ARG A 280 -21.97 2.67 -13.79
N GLU A 281 -22.46 1.48 -14.05
CA GLU A 281 -23.89 1.21 -14.12
C GLU A 281 -24.51 1.33 -12.71
N ALA A 282 -25.50 2.19 -12.55
CA ALA A 282 -26.34 2.22 -11.36
C ALA A 282 -27.40 1.14 -11.45
N ASP A 283 -27.83 0.57 -10.31
CA ASP A 283 -28.84 -0.49 -10.26
C ASP A 283 -30.11 -0.12 -11.04
N GLY A 284 -30.23 -0.61 -12.29
CA GLY A 284 -31.34 -0.37 -13.19
C GLY A 284 -31.44 1.06 -13.74
N GLY A 285 -30.38 1.87 -13.65
CA GLY A 285 -30.35 3.26 -14.05
C GLY A 285 -29.41 3.57 -15.21
N THR A 286 -29.36 4.85 -15.59
CA THR A 286 -28.42 5.37 -16.57
C THR A 286 -27.00 5.27 -16.01
N PRO A 287 -26.00 4.82 -16.80
CA PRO A 287 -24.61 4.80 -16.37
C PRO A 287 -24.13 6.18 -15.90
N THR A 288 -23.41 6.21 -14.79
CA THR A 288 -22.84 7.45 -14.23
C THR A 288 -21.35 7.52 -14.54
N ALA A 289 -20.86 8.74 -14.78
CA ALA A 289 -19.44 8.98 -14.99
C ALA A 289 -18.64 8.60 -13.74
N VAL A 290 -17.54 7.89 -13.93
CA VAL A 290 -16.50 7.68 -12.90
C VAL A 290 -15.43 8.73 -13.11
N GLN A 291 -14.98 9.33 -12.00
CA GLN A 291 -13.99 10.41 -12.00
C GLN A 291 -12.71 10.00 -11.28
N GLN A 292 -11.64 10.76 -11.52
CA GLN A 292 -10.43 10.65 -10.71
C GLN A 292 -10.75 10.91 -9.24
N GLY A 293 -10.22 10.07 -8.35
CA GLY A 293 -10.46 10.10 -6.92
C GLY A 293 -11.64 9.23 -6.45
N ASP A 294 -12.49 8.76 -7.36
CA ASP A 294 -13.63 7.92 -6.98
C ASP A 294 -13.15 6.60 -6.37
N VAL A 295 -13.82 6.20 -5.29
CA VAL A 295 -13.63 4.92 -4.61
C VAL A 295 -14.76 3.98 -4.99
N ILE A 296 -14.40 2.86 -5.60
CA ILE A 296 -15.35 1.86 -6.11
C ILE A 296 -15.26 0.61 -5.24
N SER A 297 -16.39 0.12 -4.75
CA SER A 297 -16.47 -1.10 -3.94
C SER A 297 -16.32 -2.37 -4.79
N ALA A 298 -15.86 -3.46 -4.19
CA ALA A 298 -15.77 -4.77 -4.86
C ALA A 298 -17.12 -5.26 -5.43
N ALA A 299 -18.24 -4.89 -4.80
CA ALA A 299 -19.58 -5.20 -5.29
C ALA A 299 -19.93 -4.51 -6.62
N ASP A 300 -19.23 -3.42 -6.95
CA ASP A 300 -19.47 -2.63 -8.15
C ASP A 300 -18.41 -2.86 -9.26
N PHE A 301 -17.40 -3.69 -9.04
CA PHE A 301 -16.36 -3.97 -10.04
C PHE A 301 -16.95 -4.48 -11.36
N GLY A 302 -17.94 -5.37 -11.29
CA GLY A 302 -18.63 -5.90 -12.47
C GLY A 302 -19.57 -4.91 -13.17
N LYS A 303 -19.81 -3.73 -12.56
CA LYS A 303 -20.67 -2.67 -13.11
C LYS A 303 -19.86 -1.60 -13.85
N LEU A 304 -18.54 -1.72 -13.87
CA LEU A 304 -17.68 -0.76 -14.57
C LEU A 304 -17.63 -1.09 -16.07
N SER A 305 -17.66 -0.05 -16.88
CA SER A 305 -17.58 -0.13 -18.33
C SER A 305 -16.77 1.02 -18.91
N TRP A 306 -16.19 0.79 -20.09
CA TRP A 306 -15.58 1.81 -20.90
C TRP A 306 -16.45 2.10 -22.12
N ASN A 307 -16.73 3.36 -22.37
CA ASN A 307 -17.56 3.84 -23.48
C ASN A 307 -16.69 4.59 -24.48
N THR A 308 -16.68 4.15 -25.73
CA THR A 308 -15.90 4.78 -26.81
C THR A 308 -16.72 5.71 -27.71
N ALA A 309 -18.02 5.92 -27.44
CA ALA A 309 -18.89 6.78 -28.29
C ALA A 309 -18.36 8.23 -28.47
N HIS A 310 -17.43 8.65 -27.60
CA HIS A 310 -16.88 10.01 -27.59
C HIS A 310 -15.35 10.05 -27.44
N ASN A 311 -14.66 8.94 -27.70
CA ASN A 311 -13.20 8.84 -27.61
C ASN A 311 -12.71 7.59 -28.35
N ASP A 312 -11.46 7.60 -28.78
CA ASP A 312 -10.80 6.50 -29.50
C ASP A 312 -10.11 5.51 -28.54
N GLY A 313 -10.70 5.25 -27.38
CA GLY A 313 -10.12 4.43 -26.33
C GLY A 313 -9.34 5.27 -25.31
N GLY A 314 -8.23 4.76 -24.78
CA GLY A 314 -7.44 5.47 -23.79
C GLY A 314 -6.90 4.58 -22.69
N SER A 315 -6.78 5.12 -21.49
CA SER A 315 -6.36 4.34 -20.32
C SER A 315 -6.98 4.88 -19.01
N PHE A 316 -6.98 4.06 -18.00
CA PHE A 316 -7.23 4.49 -16.64
C PHE A 316 -6.27 3.76 -15.68
N ARG A 317 -5.99 4.42 -14.57
CA ARG A 317 -5.12 3.89 -13.52
C ARG A 317 -5.90 3.78 -12.21
N PHE A 318 -5.68 2.71 -11.48
CA PHE A 318 -6.29 2.50 -10.17
C PHE A 318 -5.31 1.91 -9.15
N VAL A 319 -5.59 2.12 -7.87
CA VAL A 319 -4.92 1.49 -6.74
C VAL A 319 -5.90 0.64 -5.95
N ALA A 320 -5.42 -0.48 -5.44
CA ALA A 320 -6.16 -1.38 -4.58
C ALA A 320 -6.24 -0.83 -3.15
N LEU A 321 -7.41 -0.87 -2.54
CA LEU A 321 -7.65 -0.41 -1.19
C LEU A 321 -8.24 -1.55 -0.32
N ASP A 322 -7.91 -1.51 0.95
CA ASP A 322 -8.45 -2.41 1.97
C ASP A 322 -9.89 -2.03 2.41
N ALA A 323 -10.43 -2.75 3.39
CA ALA A 323 -11.77 -2.49 3.94
C ALA A 323 -11.89 -1.13 4.64
N ASN A 324 -10.78 -0.52 5.04
CA ASN A 324 -10.71 0.81 5.63
C ASN A 324 -10.45 1.91 4.59
N GLN A 325 -10.49 1.57 3.30
CA GLN A 325 -10.19 2.43 2.16
C GLN A 325 -8.74 2.99 2.18
N LYS A 326 -7.81 2.28 2.84
CA LYS A 326 -6.38 2.58 2.80
C LYS A 326 -5.72 1.79 1.67
N PRO A 327 -4.68 2.35 1.00
CA PRO A 327 -3.91 1.62 0.00
C PRO A 327 -3.34 0.32 0.58
N ILE A 328 -3.50 -0.78 -0.13
CA ILE A 328 -2.90 -2.07 0.24
C ILE A 328 -1.40 -1.97 0.02
N LEU A 329 -0.63 -2.17 1.09
CA LEU A 329 0.83 -2.08 1.04
C LEU A 329 1.41 -3.22 0.20
N GLY A 330 2.35 -2.87 -0.68
CA GLY A 330 2.94 -3.82 -1.61
C GLY A 330 2.10 -4.06 -2.88
N ALA A 331 0.92 -3.46 -3.00
CA ALA A 331 0.14 -3.49 -4.24
C ALA A 331 0.55 -2.32 -5.14
N ASP A 332 1.05 -2.64 -6.33
CA ASP A 332 1.34 -1.63 -7.35
C ASP A 332 0.04 -1.09 -7.96
N ALA A 333 0.06 0.20 -8.30
CA ALA A 333 -1.02 0.80 -9.05
C ALA A 333 -1.10 0.17 -10.46
N GLN A 334 -2.31 -0.15 -10.90
CA GLN A 334 -2.58 -0.83 -12.14
C GLN A 334 -3.01 0.15 -13.23
N THR A 335 -2.45 0.01 -14.43
CA THR A 335 -2.91 0.74 -15.62
C THR A 335 -3.63 -0.22 -16.55
N VAL A 336 -4.81 0.15 -16.97
CA VAL A 336 -5.61 -0.56 -17.96
C VAL A 336 -5.69 0.29 -19.19
N THR A 337 -5.22 -0.25 -20.31
CA THR A 337 -5.32 0.41 -21.61
C THR A 337 -6.54 -0.15 -22.36
N VAL A 338 -7.31 0.74 -22.97
CA VAL A 338 -8.46 0.41 -23.81
C VAL A 338 -8.18 0.90 -25.21
N HIS A 339 -8.29 0.01 -26.17
CA HIS A 339 -8.13 0.27 -27.57
C HIS A 339 -9.50 0.25 -28.26
N GLU A 340 -9.90 1.33 -28.89
CA GLU A 340 -11.06 1.31 -29.75
C GLU A 340 -10.70 0.69 -31.09
N SER A 341 -11.43 -0.33 -31.46
CA SER A 341 -11.30 -0.95 -32.76
C SER A 341 -12.02 -0.10 -33.81
N PRO A 342 -11.46 0.12 -35.00
CA PRO A 342 -12.18 0.79 -36.07
C PRO A 342 -13.45 -0.01 -36.49
N LYS A 343 -14.35 0.64 -37.21
CA LYS A 343 -15.54 -0.05 -37.74
C LYS A 343 -15.13 -1.27 -38.54
N ALA A 344 -15.81 -2.41 -38.24
CA ALA A 344 -15.57 -3.64 -38.96
C ALA A 344 -15.76 -3.45 -40.48
N PRO A 345 -14.86 -4.03 -41.33
CA PRO A 345 -15.01 -3.99 -42.77
C PRO A 345 -16.35 -4.58 -43.19
N ASP A 346 -16.98 -3.96 -44.21
CA ASP A 346 -18.18 -4.53 -44.81
C ASP A 346 -17.81 -5.59 -45.86
N TYR A 347 -17.88 -6.84 -45.46
CA TYR A 347 -17.64 -8.00 -46.32
C TYR A 347 -18.94 -8.60 -46.87
N SER A 348 -19.98 -7.80 -47.02
CA SER A 348 -21.19 -8.26 -47.70
C SER A 348 -20.89 -8.60 -49.17
N GLY A 349 -21.18 -9.81 -49.58
CA GLY A 349 -20.93 -10.31 -50.91
C GLY A 349 -20.19 -11.66 -50.97
N GLN A 350 -20.11 -12.22 -52.18
CA GLN A 350 -19.48 -13.51 -52.38
C GLN A 350 -17.96 -13.41 -52.38
N ALA A 351 -17.32 -14.26 -51.61
CA ALA A 351 -15.87 -14.42 -51.58
C ALA A 351 -15.44 -15.58 -52.48
N LEU A 352 -16.06 -15.72 -53.67
CA LEU A 352 -15.73 -16.71 -54.63
C LEU A 352 -14.86 -16.11 -55.74
N GLN A 353 -13.72 -16.69 -55.97
CA GLN A 353 -12.82 -16.39 -57.09
C GLN A 353 -12.82 -17.58 -58.06
N VAL A 354 -13.06 -17.32 -59.35
CA VAL A 354 -12.99 -18.37 -60.36
C VAL A 354 -11.70 -18.15 -61.16
N VAL A 355 -10.93 -19.20 -61.29
CA VAL A 355 -9.67 -19.25 -62.05
C VAL A 355 -9.77 -20.27 -63.17
N ALA A 356 -9.16 -20.01 -64.34
CA ALA A 356 -9.09 -20.97 -65.42
C ALA A 356 -8.13 -22.10 -65.06
N HIS A 357 -8.31 -23.28 -65.70
CA HIS A 357 -7.56 -24.50 -65.45
C HIS A 357 -6.05 -24.24 -65.56
N ASP A 358 -5.30 -24.70 -64.53
CA ASP A 358 -3.84 -24.58 -64.41
C ASP A 358 -3.30 -23.14 -64.56
N GLN A 359 -4.06 -22.13 -64.11
CA GLN A 359 -3.67 -20.75 -64.22
C GLN A 359 -3.43 -20.08 -62.88
N VAL A 360 -2.78 -18.96 -62.92
CA VAL A 360 -2.64 -18.03 -61.79
C VAL A 360 -3.74 -16.97 -61.83
N ARG A 361 -4.39 -16.75 -60.72
CA ARG A 361 -5.41 -15.70 -60.55
C ARG A 361 -4.96 -14.69 -59.53
N GLN A 362 -4.96 -13.42 -59.90
CA GLN A 362 -4.91 -12.33 -58.92
C GLN A 362 -6.21 -12.28 -58.13
N ILE A 363 -6.12 -12.32 -56.84
CA ILE A 363 -7.26 -12.17 -55.93
C ILE A 363 -7.71 -10.72 -55.96
N ASP A 364 -9.02 -10.50 -56.08
CA ASP A 364 -9.57 -9.15 -56.09
C ASP A 364 -9.28 -8.46 -54.76
N ALA A 365 -8.69 -7.26 -54.79
CA ALA A 365 -8.35 -6.50 -53.59
C ALA A 365 -9.56 -6.21 -52.71
N SER A 366 -10.75 -6.04 -53.29
CA SER A 366 -12.01 -5.81 -52.58
C SER A 366 -12.37 -6.94 -51.60
N ILE A 367 -11.85 -8.14 -51.84
CA ILE A 367 -12.01 -9.28 -50.92
C ILE A 367 -11.41 -8.99 -49.55
N PHE A 368 -10.28 -8.31 -49.52
CA PHE A 368 -9.56 -7.92 -48.31
C PHE A 368 -10.00 -6.54 -47.76
N GLU A 369 -10.31 -5.60 -48.68
CA GLU A 369 -10.69 -4.23 -48.36
C GLU A 369 -12.11 -4.13 -47.80
N GLY A 370 -13.01 -4.99 -48.23
CA GLY A 370 -14.45 -4.81 -48.05
C GLY A 370 -15.06 -3.84 -49.02
N ASN A 371 -16.37 -3.58 -48.89
CA ASN A 371 -17.13 -2.73 -49.83
C ASN A 371 -17.09 -1.25 -49.45
N ASP A 372 -16.70 -0.91 -48.23
CA ASP A 372 -16.60 0.48 -47.78
C ASP A 372 -15.13 0.87 -47.58
N PRO A 373 -14.57 1.77 -48.43
CA PRO A 373 -13.20 2.22 -48.32
C PRO A 373 -12.83 2.87 -46.99
N ALA A 374 -13.83 3.44 -46.26
CA ALA A 374 -13.64 4.03 -44.94
C ALA A 374 -13.43 3.00 -43.84
N ARG A 375 -13.73 1.73 -44.10
CA ARG A 375 -13.59 0.61 -43.20
C ARG A 375 -12.53 -0.41 -43.61
N LYS A 376 -11.65 0.00 -44.50
CA LYS A 376 -10.58 -0.84 -45.05
C LYS A 376 -9.62 -1.22 -43.91
N PRO A 377 -9.33 -2.52 -43.67
CA PRO A 377 -8.37 -2.94 -42.68
C PRO A 377 -6.94 -2.54 -43.09
N ALA A 378 -6.08 -2.28 -42.11
CA ALA A 378 -4.66 -2.02 -42.38
C ALA A 378 -3.90 -3.29 -42.75
N PHE A 379 -4.34 -4.42 -42.19
CA PHE A 379 -3.74 -5.74 -42.36
C PHE A 379 -4.82 -6.81 -42.42
N VAL A 380 -4.48 -7.94 -43.02
CA VAL A 380 -5.19 -9.20 -42.81
C VAL A 380 -4.19 -10.30 -42.39
N THR A 381 -4.57 -11.12 -41.45
CA THR A 381 -3.79 -12.32 -41.07
C THR A 381 -4.47 -13.53 -41.68
N ILE A 382 -3.74 -14.34 -42.43
CA ILE A 382 -4.24 -15.59 -42.98
C ILE A 382 -4.30 -16.66 -41.89
N ASN A 383 -5.50 -17.10 -41.55
CA ASN A 383 -5.71 -18.10 -40.50
C ASN A 383 -5.44 -19.52 -41.00
N GLN A 384 -5.90 -19.81 -42.22
CA GLN A 384 -5.80 -21.15 -42.81
C GLN A 384 -5.73 -21.05 -44.33
N ILE A 385 -4.98 -21.97 -44.96
CA ILE A 385 -4.96 -22.21 -46.40
C ILE A 385 -5.22 -23.69 -46.63
N SER A 386 -6.20 -24.02 -47.45
CA SER A 386 -6.62 -25.41 -47.73
C SER A 386 -6.77 -25.59 -49.24
N PRO A 387 -5.70 -25.95 -49.99
CA PRO A 387 -5.79 -26.27 -51.38
C PRO A 387 -6.63 -27.55 -51.58
N GLU A 388 -7.34 -27.63 -52.71
CA GLU A 388 -8.13 -28.81 -53.14
C GLU A 388 -7.30 -29.63 -54.11
N LYS A 389 -7.21 -30.95 -53.88
CA LYS A 389 -6.46 -31.92 -54.68
C LYS A 389 -5.13 -31.39 -55.24
N GLY A 390 -4.06 -31.50 -54.52
CA GLY A 390 -2.75 -31.05 -55.07
C GLY A 390 -1.64 -31.05 -54.04
N ALA A 391 -0.42 -30.95 -54.56
CA ALA A 391 0.81 -31.01 -53.77
C ALA A 391 1.47 -29.65 -53.53
N ASN A 392 0.85 -28.52 -54.02
CA ASN A 392 1.46 -27.19 -53.80
C ASN A 392 1.25 -26.75 -52.35
N PRO A 393 2.29 -26.71 -51.52
CA PRO A 393 2.16 -26.31 -50.10
C PRO A 393 1.88 -24.82 -49.93
N ALA A 394 2.00 -23.98 -50.96
CA ALA A 394 1.84 -22.53 -50.89
C ALA A 394 1.16 -21.95 -52.13
N PRO A 395 -0.16 -22.26 -52.36
CA PRO A 395 -0.86 -21.73 -53.53
C PRO A 395 -1.12 -20.21 -53.46
N LEU A 396 -1.12 -19.64 -52.27
CA LEU A 396 -1.33 -18.21 -52.00
C LEU A 396 0.04 -17.49 -51.87
N TYR A 397 0.23 -16.43 -52.68
CA TYR A 397 1.48 -15.66 -52.63
C TYR A 397 1.25 -14.19 -52.96
N ILE A 398 2.20 -13.34 -52.60
CA ILE A 398 2.26 -11.93 -53.02
C ILE A 398 3.24 -11.80 -54.18
N GLN A 399 2.80 -11.18 -55.29
CA GLN A 399 3.64 -10.86 -56.44
C GLN A 399 4.42 -9.59 -56.15
N ARG A 400 5.72 -9.68 -55.92
CA ARG A 400 6.63 -8.56 -55.70
C ARG A 400 7.14 -8.02 -57.05
N GLU A 401 7.77 -6.83 -57.01
CA GLU A 401 8.46 -6.26 -58.16
C GLU A 401 9.50 -7.23 -58.76
N GLY A 402 9.66 -7.23 -60.07
CA GLY A 402 10.55 -8.18 -60.75
C GLY A 402 10.00 -9.59 -60.85
N GLY A 403 8.73 -9.84 -60.56
CA GLY A 403 8.07 -11.12 -60.70
C GLY A 403 8.35 -12.13 -59.58
N VAL A 404 8.96 -11.70 -58.47
CA VAL A 404 9.26 -12.56 -57.32
C VAL A 404 7.97 -12.96 -56.63
N LYS A 405 7.77 -14.28 -56.42
CA LYS A 405 6.64 -14.84 -55.66
C LYS A 405 7.05 -14.98 -54.20
N GLU A 406 6.39 -14.26 -53.30
CA GLU A 406 6.52 -14.39 -51.87
C GLU A 406 5.36 -15.23 -51.33
N ALA A 407 5.64 -16.47 -50.92
CA ALA A 407 4.61 -17.38 -50.42
C ALA A 407 3.97 -16.87 -49.13
N VAL A 408 2.66 -16.88 -49.06
CA VAL A 408 1.88 -16.59 -47.85
C VAL A 408 1.50 -17.91 -47.19
N GLN A 409 1.76 -18.00 -45.89
CA GLN A 409 1.43 -19.18 -45.06
C GLN A 409 0.36 -18.85 -44.05
N ALA A 410 -0.22 -19.88 -43.41
CA ALA A 410 -1.08 -19.67 -42.25
C ALA A 410 -0.28 -18.94 -41.14
N GLY A 411 -0.89 -17.94 -40.52
CA GLY A 411 -0.24 -17.00 -39.60
C GLY A 411 0.44 -15.81 -40.30
N GLY A 412 0.59 -15.85 -41.62
CA GLY A 412 1.18 -14.75 -42.41
C GLY A 412 0.26 -13.54 -42.48
N THR A 413 0.86 -12.32 -42.46
CA THR A 413 0.16 -11.05 -42.51
C THR A 413 0.32 -10.40 -43.91
N ILE A 414 -0.77 -9.90 -44.47
CA ILE A 414 -0.79 -9.15 -45.75
C ILE A 414 -1.18 -7.72 -45.41
N ARG A 415 -0.37 -6.75 -45.85
CA ARG A 415 -0.63 -5.31 -45.66
C ARG A 415 -1.62 -4.80 -46.70
N ALA A 416 -2.33 -3.72 -46.36
CA ALA A 416 -3.30 -3.09 -47.26
C ALA A 416 -2.70 -2.67 -48.61
N GLU A 417 -1.42 -2.28 -48.65
CA GLU A 417 -0.68 -1.93 -49.87
C GLU A 417 -0.41 -3.10 -50.83
N ASP A 418 -0.54 -4.31 -50.29
CA ASP A 418 -0.31 -5.57 -51.01
C ASP A 418 -1.59 -6.33 -51.39
N PHE A 419 -2.77 -5.86 -50.98
CA PHE A 419 -4.04 -6.56 -51.27
C PHE A 419 -4.25 -6.80 -52.76
N GLY A 420 -3.91 -5.83 -53.59
CA GLY A 420 -3.97 -5.98 -55.04
C GLY A 420 -2.84 -6.78 -55.71
N LYS A 421 -1.90 -7.33 -54.89
CA LYS A 421 -0.77 -8.15 -55.36
C LYS A 421 -0.88 -9.60 -54.97
N VAL A 422 -1.96 -9.99 -54.29
CA VAL A 422 -2.20 -11.37 -53.83
C VAL A 422 -2.68 -12.23 -55.00
N HIS A 423 -2.09 -13.40 -55.13
CA HIS A 423 -2.41 -14.36 -56.22
C HIS A 423 -2.63 -15.74 -55.65
N TRP A 424 -3.48 -16.51 -56.31
CA TRP A 424 -3.63 -17.94 -56.11
C TRP A 424 -3.18 -18.69 -57.37
N ASP A 425 -2.37 -19.73 -57.19
CA ASP A 425 -1.80 -20.56 -58.27
C ASP A 425 -2.47 -21.94 -58.28
N THR A 426 -3.22 -22.28 -59.37
CA THR A 426 -3.87 -23.56 -59.52
C THR A 426 -3.07 -24.54 -60.35
N SER A 427 -1.84 -24.22 -60.80
CA SER A 427 -1.04 -25.13 -61.63
C SER A 427 -0.78 -26.50 -61.07
N THR A 428 -0.99 -26.70 -59.77
CA THR A 428 -0.77 -27.95 -59.04
C THR A 428 -1.90 -28.32 -58.06
N ASN A 429 -3.06 -27.65 -58.15
CA ASN A 429 -4.23 -27.88 -57.33
C ASN A 429 -5.50 -27.47 -58.08
N ASP A 430 -6.66 -28.03 -57.71
CA ASP A 430 -7.95 -27.74 -58.36
C ASP A 430 -8.66 -26.50 -57.73
N GLY A 431 -7.92 -25.60 -57.11
CA GLY A 431 -8.43 -24.47 -56.33
C GLY A 431 -8.31 -24.70 -54.83
N GLY A 432 -9.30 -24.24 -54.03
CA GLY A 432 -9.29 -24.41 -52.59
C GLY A 432 -9.93 -23.25 -51.85
N ARG A 433 -9.49 -23.06 -50.64
CA ARG A 433 -9.97 -21.95 -49.80
C ARG A 433 -8.90 -21.41 -48.85
N PHE A 434 -9.04 -20.17 -48.45
CA PHE A 434 -8.30 -19.62 -47.35
C PHE A 434 -9.22 -18.81 -46.45
N THR A 435 -8.84 -18.65 -45.19
CA THR A 435 -9.55 -17.80 -44.23
C THR A 435 -8.62 -16.75 -43.70
N PHE A 436 -9.14 -15.56 -43.43
CA PHE A 436 -8.38 -14.46 -42.87
C PHE A 436 -9.18 -13.67 -41.83
N THR A 437 -8.47 -12.97 -40.95
CA THR A 437 -8.99 -12.01 -39.99
C THR A 437 -8.47 -10.63 -40.33
N ALA A 438 -9.34 -9.60 -40.26
CA ALA A 438 -8.97 -8.20 -40.46
C ALA A 438 -8.36 -7.61 -39.19
N HIS A 439 -7.33 -6.75 -39.42
CA HIS A 439 -6.61 -6.07 -38.34
C HIS A 439 -6.50 -4.59 -38.62
N ASP A 440 -6.44 -3.80 -37.55
CA ASP A 440 -6.19 -2.36 -37.57
C ASP A 440 -4.70 -2.02 -37.78
N ALA A 441 -4.35 -0.72 -37.69
CA ALA A 441 -2.99 -0.24 -37.86
C ALA A 441 -2.04 -0.68 -36.77
N GLU A 442 -2.55 -0.93 -35.56
CA GLU A 442 -1.85 -1.42 -34.37
C GLU A 442 -1.75 -2.96 -34.34
N GLN A 443 -2.26 -3.63 -35.37
CA GLN A 443 -2.28 -5.10 -35.54
C GLN A 443 -3.25 -5.83 -34.58
N TYR A 444 -4.20 -5.15 -33.96
CA TYR A 444 -5.29 -5.80 -33.23
C TYR A 444 -6.37 -6.29 -34.20
N ALA A 445 -6.97 -7.44 -33.88
CA ALA A 445 -8.11 -7.92 -34.66
C ALA A 445 -9.27 -6.91 -34.54
N ILE A 446 -9.88 -6.54 -35.67
CA ILE A 446 -11.00 -5.61 -35.69
C ILE A 446 -12.22 -6.30 -35.07
N GLU A 447 -12.71 -5.73 -33.97
CA GLU A 447 -13.90 -6.22 -33.24
C GLU A 447 -15.13 -6.18 -34.14
N GLY A 448 -15.95 -7.23 -34.04
CA GLY A 448 -17.13 -7.38 -34.91
C GLY A 448 -16.83 -7.87 -36.34
N SER A 449 -15.55 -8.03 -36.70
CA SER A 449 -15.14 -8.65 -37.96
C SER A 449 -14.97 -10.17 -37.78
N ALA A 450 -15.93 -10.95 -38.24
CA ALA A 450 -15.79 -12.41 -38.27
C ALA A 450 -14.70 -12.82 -39.27
N PRO A 451 -13.96 -13.93 -39.03
CA PRO A 451 -13.04 -14.47 -40.01
C PRO A 451 -13.73 -14.72 -41.34
N ARG A 452 -13.15 -14.24 -42.43
CA ARG A 452 -13.71 -14.37 -43.78
C ARG A 452 -13.11 -15.60 -44.48
N THR A 453 -13.97 -16.40 -45.09
CA THR A 453 -13.54 -17.49 -45.96
C THR A 453 -13.64 -17.09 -47.40
N VAL A 454 -12.55 -17.27 -48.16
CA VAL A 454 -12.46 -17.04 -49.60
C VAL A 454 -12.34 -18.43 -50.26
N THR A 455 -13.19 -18.69 -51.24
CA THR A 455 -13.13 -19.90 -52.03
C THR A 455 -12.55 -19.56 -53.41
N VAL A 456 -11.57 -20.32 -53.85
CA VAL A 456 -11.00 -20.26 -55.19
C VAL A 456 -11.44 -21.55 -55.93
N HIS A 457 -12.22 -21.37 -56.96
CA HIS A 457 -12.72 -22.44 -57.82
C HIS A 457 -11.99 -22.50 -59.15
N GLU A 458 -11.34 -23.60 -59.40
CA GLU A 458 -10.76 -23.81 -60.73
C GLU A 458 -11.83 -24.27 -61.72
N SER A 459 -11.96 -23.58 -62.83
CA SER A 459 -12.85 -23.94 -63.91
C SER A 459 -12.25 -25.13 -64.71
N PRO A 460 -13.00 -26.16 -65.01
CA PRO A 460 -12.51 -27.26 -65.85
C PRO A 460 -12.10 -26.78 -67.23
N LEU A 461 -11.26 -27.53 -67.92
CA LEU A 461 -10.92 -27.27 -69.32
C LEU A 461 -12.20 -27.14 -70.16
N PRO A 462 -12.24 -26.14 -71.08
CA PRO A 462 -13.38 -26.03 -71.94
C PRO A 462 -13.52 -27.26 -72.84
N PRO A 463 -14.74 -27.74 -73.09
CA PRO A 463 -14.94 -28.89 -73.97
C PRO A 463 -14.44 -28.57 -75.39
N VAL A 464 -13.72 -29.52 -75.99
CA VAL A 464 -13.31 -29.42 -77.39
C VAL A 464 -14.49 -29.91 -78.23
N TRP A 465 -15.16 -28.98 -78.90
CA TRP A 465 -16.22 -29.36 -79.84
C TRP A 465 -15.55 -29.71 -81.14
N ASN A 466 -15.60 -30.98 -81.58
CA ASN A 466 -15.22 -31.36 -82.92
C ASN A 466 -16.21 -30.79 -83.91
N ALA A 467 -15.75 -29.93 -84.83
CA ALA A 467 -16.54 -29.34 -85.92
C ALA A 467 -16.92 -30.38 -86.98
#